data_baa9858e349d2172d828b75ebff0ebe6
#
_entry.id   baa9858e349d2172d828b75ebff0ebe6
#
_cell.length_a   1.000
_cell.length_b   1.000
_cell.length_c   1.000
_cell.angle_alpha   90.00
_cell.angle_beta   90.00
_cell.angle_gamma   90.00
#
_symmetry.space_group_name_H-M   'P 1'
#
loop_
_entity.id
_entity.type
_entity.pdbx_description
1 polymer ?
#
loop_
_entity_poly.entity_id
_entity_poly.type
_entity_poly.pdbx_seq_one_letter_code
_entity_poly.pdbx_strand_id
1 'polypeptide(L)' 'MGRPNQRYALLFRDYLRHSAPAADAYAEVKRALARLHPDDVDAYYDVKDPVCDLVMDAAERWAADVSWST' A
#
# COMPACT_ATOMS: atom_id res chain seq x y z
N MET A 1 19.53 8.03 -9.67
CA MET A 1 19.69 6.82 -8.87
C MET A 1 18.35 6.38 -8.31
N GLY A 2 17.96 5.17 -8.61
CA GLY A 2 16.74 4.60 -8.09
C GLY A 2 16.92 4.25 -6.62
N ARG A 3 16.12 4.85 -5.77
CA ARG A 3 16.11 4.50 -4.35
C ARG A 3 15.10 3.38 -4.13
N PRO A 4 15.35 2.46 -3.17
CA PRO A 4 14.40 1.38 -2.91
C PRO A 4 12.98 1.88 -2.62
N ASN A 5 12.85 2.98 -1.87
CA ASN A 5 11.52 3.51 -1.55
C ASN A 5 10.87 4.22 -2.73
N GLN A 6 11.64 4.66 -3.74
CA GLN A 6 11.05 5.17 -4.98
C GLN A 6 10.37 4.05 -5.76
N ARG A 7 11.03 2.90 -5.91
CA ARG A 7 10.42 1.73 -6.53
C ARG A 7 9.19 1.30 -5.76
N TYR A 8 9.27 1.27 -4.44
CA TYR A 8 8.16 0.92 -3.58
C TYR A 8 6.94 1.80 -3.86
N ALA A 9 7.14 3.12 -3.87
CA ALA A 9 6.04 4.06 -4.05
C ALA A 9 5.38 3.91 -5.42
N LEU A 10 6.19 3.72 -6.47
CA LEU A 10 5.68 3.58 -7.83
C LEU A 10 4.93 2.27 -8.01
N LEU A 11 5.46 1.17 -7.50
CA LEU A 11 4.81 -0.13 -7.61
C LEU A 11 3.51 -0.16 -6.80
N PHE A 12 3.54 0.38 -5.59
CA PHE A 12 2.37 0.47 -4.73
C PHE A 12 1.24 1.24 -5.44
N ARG A 13 1.57 2.40 -5.99
CA ARG A 13 0.61 3.21 -6.74
C ARG A 13 0.04 2.46 -7.94
N ASP A 14 0.92 1.86 -8.74
CA ASP A 14 0.49 1.21 -9.98
C ASP A 14 -0.37 -0.02 -9.69
N TYR A 15 -0.01 -0.78 -8.65
CA TYR A 15 -0.82 -1.92 -8.26
C TYR A 15 -2.22 -1.49 -7.80
N LEU A 16 -2.32 -0.44 -6.99
CA LEU A 16 -3.62 0.05 -6.53
C LEU A 16 -4.45 0.62 -7.66
N ARG A 17 -3.82 1.17 -8.70
CA ARG A 17 -4.52 1.60 -9.90
C ARG A 17 -5.05 0.40 -10.70
N HIS A 18 -4.33 -0.70 -10.66
CA HIS A 18 -4.73 -1.94 -11.33
C HIS A 18 -5.86 -2.65 -10.59
N SER A 19 -5.81 -2.69 -9.28
CA SER A 19 -6.76 -3.48 -8.46
C SER A 19 -7.68 -2.56 -7.68
N ALA A 20 -8.88 -2.32 -8.22
CA ALA A 20 -9.90 -1.54 -7.52
C ALA A 20 -10.27 -2.14 -6.16
N PRO A 21 -10.46 -3.48 -6.02
CA PRO A 21 -10.73 -4.04 -4.70
C PRO A 21 -9.63 -3.76 -3.67
N ALA A 22 -8.37 -3.84 -4.07
CA ALA A 22 -7.26 -3.54 -3.16
C ALA A 22 -7.24 -2.06 -2.79
N ALA A 23 -7.48 -1.17 -3.77
CA ALA A 23 -7.51 0.26 -3.53
C ALA A 23 -8.64 0.63 -2.57
N ASP A 24 -9.82 0.04 -2.75
CA ASP A 24 -10.97 0.31 -1.90
C ASP A 24 -10.73 -0.19 -0.48
N ALA A 25 -10.17 -1.37 -0.32
CA ALA A 25 -9.85 -1.93 0.98
C ALA A 25 -8.80 -1.08 1.71
N TYR A 26 -7.77 -0.66 1.00
CA TYR A 26 -6.72 0.18 1.57
C TYR A 26 -7.27 1.53 2.02
N ALA A 27 -8.10 2.16 1.19
CA ALA A 27 -8.74 3.42 1.53
C ALA A 27 -9.63 3.28 2.76
N GLU A 28 -10.35 2.15 2.87
CA GLU A 28 -11.22 1.90 4.02
C GLU A 28 -10.42 1.76 5.31
N VAL A 29 -9.27 1.06 5.26
CA VAL A 29 -8.39 0.95 6.42
C VAL A 29 -7.91 2.32 6.86
N LYS A 30 -7.50 3.17 5.92
CA LYS A 30 -7.04 4.52 6.23
C LYS A 30 -8.14 5.35 6.88
N ARG A 31 -9.37 5.28 6.35
CA ARG A 31 -10.51 6.01 6.92
C ARG A 31 -10.84 5.51 8.31
N ALA A 32 -10.82 4.19 8.52
CA ALA A 32 -11.10 3.62 9.82
C ALA A 32 -10.06 4.04 10.86
N LEU A 33 -8.80 4.04 10.48
CA LEU A 33 -7.73 4.47 11.39
C LEU A 33 -7.86 5.94 11.76
N ALA A 34 -8.18 6.79 10.79
CA ALA A 34 -8.38 8.22 11.07
C ALA A 34 -9.57 8.46 12.00
N ARG A 35 -10.63 7.66 11.85
CA ARG A 35 -11.84 7.78 12.68
C ARG A 35 -11.63 7.25 14.10
N LEU A 36 -10.95 6.11 14.24
CA LEU A 36 -10.80 5.43 15.51
C LEU A 36 -9.63 5.94 16.34
N HIS A 37 -8.60 6.45 15.68
CA HIS A 37 -7.37 6.90 16.33
C HIS A 37 -6.90 8.24 15.75
N PRO A 38 -7.73 9.31 15.87
CA PRO A 38 -7.43 10.57 15.19
C PRO A 38 -6.17 11.26 15.71
N ASP A 39 -5.81 11.03 16.98
CA ASP A 39 -4.67 11.70 17.61
C ASP A 39 -3.55 10.73 17.99
N ASP A 40 -3.62 9.48 17.54
CA ASP A 40 -2.63 8.46 17.90
C ASP A 40 -1.87 8.01 16.66
N VAL A 41 -0.77 8.71 16.38
CA VAL A 41 0.06 8.44 15.21
C VAL A 41 0.70 7.05 15.30
N ASP A 42 1.12 6.65 16.50
CA ASP A 42 1.76 5.35 16.68
C ASP A 42 0.79 4.20 16.38
N ALA A 43 -0.43 4.28 16.90
CA ALA A 43 -1.45 3.27 16.59
C ALA A 43 -1.77 3.25 15.10
N TYR A 44 -1.83 4.42 14.46
CA TYR A 44 -2.07 4.51 13.02
C TYR A 44 -1.03 3.70 12.25
N TYR A 45 0.26 3.93 12.54
CA TYR A 45 1.33 3.24 11.81
C TYR A 45 1.46 1.77 12.20
N ASP A 46 1.15 1.41 13.45
CA ASP A 46 1.16 0.01 13.90
C ASP A 46 0.23 -0.86 13.06
N VAL A 47 -0.88 -0.30 12.62
CA VAL A 47 -1.85 -1.01 11.75
C VAL A 47 -1.53 -0.81 10.29
N LYS A 48 -1.18 0.42 9.89
CA LYS A 48 -0.96 0.76 8.48
C LYS A 48 0.25 0.03 7.91
N ASP A 49 1.33 -0.11 8.66
CA ASP A 49 2.55 -0.71 8.12
C ASP A 49 2.36 -2.19 7.74
N PRO A 50 1.77 -3.04 8.60
CA PRO A 50 1.48 -4.42 8.17
C PRO A 50 0.51 -4.49 6.98
N VAL A 51 -0.46 -3.59 6.90
CA VAL A 51 -1.37 -3.54 5.75
C VAL A 51 -0.59 -3.19 4.48
N CYS A 52 0.33 -2.23 4.55
CA CYS A 52 1.17 -1.90 3.41
C CYS A 52 2.03 -3.08 2.98
N ASP A 53 2.53 -3.86 3.93
CA ASP A 53 3.31 -5.05 3.62
C ASP A 53 2.47 -6.09 2.86
N LEU A 54 1.22 -6.29 3.27
CA LEU A 54 0.31 -7.20 2.56
C LEU A 54 0.05 -6.70 1.13
N VAL A 55 -0.19 -5.41 0.97
CA VAL A 55 -0.40 -4.82 -0.35
C VAL A 55 0.84 -4.99 -1.22
N MET A 56 2.03 -4.75 -0.64
CA MET A 56 3.28 -4.89 -1.40
C MET A 56 3.56 -6.34 -1.78
N ASP A 57 3.22 -7.31 -0.95
CA ASP A 57 3.35 -8.71 -1.33
C ASP A 57 2.52 -9.01 -2.58
N ALA A 58 1.27 -8.56 -2.59
CA ALA A 58 0.40 -8.73 -3.76
C ALA A 58 0.93 -7.95 -4.97
N ALA A 59 1.43 -6.75 -4.74
CA ALA A 59 1.98 -5.91 -5.81
C ALA A 59 3.21 -6.55 -6.46
N GLU A 60 4.09 -7.16 -5.67
CA GLU A 60 5.26 -7.83 -6.21
C GLU A 60 4.88 -9.05 -7.06
N ARG A 61 3.86 -9.79 -6.65
CA ARG A 61 3.35 -10.91 -7.45
C ARG A 61 2.75 -10.42 -8.75
N TRP A 62 1.97 -9.36 -8.70
CA TRP A 62 1.41 -8.75 -9.89
C TRP A 62 2.51 -8.24 -10.82
N ALA A 63 3.52 -7.60 -10.25
CA ALA A 63 4.64 -7.06 -11.03
C ALA A 63 5.37 -8.16 -11.80
N ALA A 64 5.56 -9.33 -11.16
CA ALA A 64 6.20 -10.47 -11.83
C ALA A 64 5.32 -10.98 -12.97
N ASP A 65 4.00 -11.04 -12.77
CA ASP A 65 3.07 -11.56 -13.78
C ASP A 65 3.01 -10.67 -15.01
N VAL A 66 3.11 -9.35 -14.85
CA VAL A 66 2.96 -8.40 -15.96
C VAL A 66 4.30 -7.82 -16.43
N SER A 67 5.40 -8.30 -15.88
CA SER A 67 6.74 -7.80 -16.19
C SER A 67 6.84 -6.29 -15.94
N TRP A 68 6.31 -5.86 -14.80
CA TRP A 68 6.31 -4.45 -14.42
C TRP A 68 7.73 -3.94 -14.21
N SER A 69 8.00 -2.72 -14.68
CA SER A 69 9.26 -2.03 -14.41
C SER A 69 9.02 -0.54 -14.23
N THR A 70 9.96 0.10 -13.54
CA THR A 70 9.89 1.56 -13.38
C THR A 70 10.29 2.27 -14.66
#